data_fb41b02dd432eb8979e3a9dcc9512580
#
_entry.id   fb41b02dd432eb8979e3a9dcc9512580
#
_cell.length_a   1.000
_cell.length_b   1.000
_cell.length_c   1.000
_cell.angle_alpha   90.00
_cell.angle_beta   90.00
_cell.angle_gamma   90.00
#
_symmetry.space_group_name_H-M   'P 1'
#
loop_
_entity.id
_entity.type
_entity.pdbx_description
1 polymer ?
#
loop_
_entity_poly.entity_id
_entity_poly.type
_entity_poly.pdbx_seq_one_letter_code
_entity_poly.pdbx_strand_id
1 'polypeptide(L)'
;MLDRDGFRPNVGIVLLNARNQVFWGKRLRTHSWQFPQGGIKHGESPEQAMLRELHEEVGLMPEHVEIIGRTRDWLRYEVPDHFIRKDARGHYRGQKQIWFLLRLLGRDSDMNLRATEHPEFDAWRWNEYWVPLDVVIEFKRGVYEMALTELARYLPRVSHHNRYLRSGMRHARHEDEAPSEQETPRGAAG
;
A
#
# COMPACT_ATOMS: atom_id res chain seq x y z
N MET A 1 -10.01 -12.02 15.17
CA MET A 1 -9.46 -13.36 15.55
C MET A 1 -8.19 -13.58 14.74
N LEU A 2 -7.13 -14.14 15.35
CA LEU A 2 -5.90 -14.49 14.63
C LEU A 2 -6.05 -15.86 13.99
N ASP A 3 -5.35 -16.08 12.86
CA ASP A 3 -5.21 -17.43 12.32
C ASP A 3 -4.17 -18.24 13.10
N ARG A 4 -3.94 -19.50 12.68
CA ARG A 4 -2.99 -20.40 13.37
C ARG A 4 -1.56 -19.90 13.36
N ASP A 5 -1.20 -19.07 12.37
CA ASP A 5 0.14 -18.53 12.19
C ASP A 5 0.34 -17.15 12.84
N GLY A 6 -0.69 -16.62 13.51
CA GLY A 6 -0.65 -15.34 14.22
C GLY A 6 -0.99 -14.13 13.36
N PHE A 7 -1.55 -14.31 12.17
CA PHE A 7 -1.97 -13.23 11.30
C PHE A 7 -3.44 -12.89 11.48
N ARG A 8 -3.75 -11.59 11.47
CA ARG A 8 -5.13 -11.09 11.49
C ARG A 8 -5.66 -10.94 10.07
N PRO A 9 -6.80 -11.58 9.74
CA PRO A 9 -7.47 -11.35 8.46
C PRO A 9 -7.89 -9.90 8.30
N ASN A 10 -7.57 -9.32 7.14
CA ASN A 10 -7.72 -7.91 6.85
C ASN A 10 -8.01 -7.70 5.36
N VAL A 11 -8.56 -6.57 5.00
CA VAL A 11 -8.75 -6.14 3.62
C VAL A 11 -8.00 -4.84 3.38
N GLY A 12 -7.45 -4.69 2.18
CA GLY A 12 -6.87 -3.45 1.70
C GLY A 12 -7.66 -2.93 0.50
N ILE A 13 -7.68 -1.63 0.32
CA ILE A 13 -8.47 -0.96 -0.71
C ILE A 13 -7.58 -0.05 -1.55
N VAL A 14 -7.53 -0.32 -2.85
CA VAL A 14 -6.96 0.57 -3.85
C VAL A 14 -8.12 1.20 -4.62
N LEU A 15 -8.48 2.42 -4.26
CA LEU A 15 -9.56 3.17 -4.89
C LEU A 15 -8.98 4.09 -5.97
N LEU A 16 -9.48 3.95 -7.20
CA LEU A 16 -9.04 4.70 -8.38
C LEU A 16 -10.02 5.79 -8.76
N ASN A 17 -9.49 6.91 -9.22
CA ASN A 17 -10.26 7.88 -10.01
C ASN A 17 -10.22 7.53 -11.52
N ALA A 18 -10.84 8.36 -12.36
CA ALA A 18 -10.89 8.15 -13.81
C ALA A 18 -9.52 8.18 -14.49
N ARG A 19 -8.49 8.73 -13.84
CA ARG A 19 -7.11 8.82 -14.34
C ARG A 19 -6.21 7.70 -13.80
N ASN A 20 -6.79 6.68 -13.16
CA ASN A 20 -6.04 5.62 -12.49
C ASN A 20 -5.10 6.11 -11.37
N GLN A 21 -5.37 7.27 -10.80
CA GLN A 21 -4.72 7.70 -9.58
C GLN A 21 -5.37 7.02 -8.38
N VAL A 22 -4.60 6.78 -7.33
CA VAL A 22 -5.04 6.06 -6.14
C VAL A 22 -5.35 7.01 -4.99
N PHE A 23 -6.40 6.68 -4.22
CA PHE A 23 -6.70 7.33 -2.96
C PHE A 23 -5.58 7.05 -1.95
N TRP A 24 -5.04 8.10 -1.35
CA TRP A 24 -3.98 8.04 -0.36
C TRP A 24 -4.38 8.84 0.86
N GLY A 25 -4.53 8.17 2.01
CA GLY A 25 -5.05 8.77 3.24
C GLY A 25 -3.95 9.03 4.27
N LYS A 26 -3.99 10.22 4.89
CA LYS A 26 -3.15 10.55 6.04
C LYS A 26 -3.85 10.11 7.32
N ARG A 27 -3.21 9.24 8.09
CA ARG A 27 -3.73 8.76 9.36
C ARG A 27 -3.88 9.91 10.36
N LEU A 28 -4.99 9.88 11.06
CA LEU A 28 -5.35 10.88 12.06
C LEU A 28 -4.21 11.13 13.06
N ARG A 29 -3.86 12.40 13.25
CA ARG A 29 -2.82 12.85 14.21
C ARG A 29 -1.43 12.26 13.98
N THR A 30 -1.13 11.83 12.77
CA THR A 30 0.20 11.32 12.38
C THR A 30 0.69 12.00 11.11
N HIS A 31 1.93 11.70 10.72
CA HIS A 31 2.47 12.01 9.40
C HIS A 31 2.49 10.79 8.48
N SER A 32 1.84 9.71 8.89
CA SER A 32 1.81 8.45 8.15
C SER A 32 0.65 8.42 7.17
N TRP A 33 0.94 8.06 5.93
CA TRP A 33 -0.01 7.90 4.85
C TRP A 33 -0.13 6.44 4.45
N GLN A 34 -1.34 6.00 4.13
CA GLN A 34 -1.60 4.62 3.76
C GLN A 34 -2.85 4.48 2.88
N PHE A 35 -3.01 3.30 2.27
CA PHE A 35 -4.29 2.88 1.71
C PHE A 35 -5.30 2.59 2.82
N PRO A 36 -6.62 2.77 2.56
CA PRO A 36 -7.66 2.26 3.45
C PRO A 36 -7.51 0.76 3.66
N GLN A 37 -7.65 0.33 4.90
CA GLN A 37 -7.56 -1.07 5.29
C GLN A 37 -8.29 -1.31 6.60
N GLY A 38 -8.74 -2.54 6.81
CA GLY A 38 -9.34 -2.89 8.08
C GLY A 38 -9.57 -4.38 8.27
N GLY A 39 -9.82 -4.77 9.52
CA GLY A 39 -10.00 -6.16 9.90
C GLY A 39 -11.31 -6.76 9.40
N ILE A 40 -11.27 -8.03 9.02
CA ILE A 40 -12.46 -8.82 8.71
C ILE A 40 -13.08 -9.29 10.02
N LYS A 41 -14.36 -8.96 10.24
CA LYS A 41 -15.10 -9.39 11.42
C LYS A 41 -15.57 -10.84 11.26
N HIS A 42 -15.88 -11.45 12.41
CA HIS A 42 -16.46 -12.80 12.39
C HIS A 42 -17.74 -12.85 11.54
N GLY A 43 -17.81 -13.80 10.63
CA GLY A 43 -18.96 -13.97 9.73
C GLY A 43 -19.00 -13.04 8.52
N GLU A 44 -18.08 -12.07 8.42
CA GLU A 44 -17.94 -11.24 7.21
C GLU A 44 -17.16 -11.96 6.12
N SER A 45 -17.61 -11.80 4.87
CA SER A 45 -16.76 -12.08 3.71
C SER A 45 -15.72 -10.94 3.53
N PRO A 46 -14.60 -11.17 2.82
CA PRO A 46 -13.68 -10.10 2.47
C PRO A 46 -14.35 -8.92 1.77
N GLU A 47 -15.30 -9.16 0.86
CA GLU A 47 -16.02 -8.11 0.14
C GLU A 47 -16.91 -7.29 1.08
N GLN A 48 -17.63 -7.93 2.00
CA GLN A 48 -18.43 -7.23 3.02
C GLN A 48 -17.56 -6.36 3.92
N ALA A 49 -16.41 -6.88 4.36
CA ALA A 49 -15.45 -6.12 5.15
C ALA A 49 -14.91 -4.92 4.36
N MET A 50 -14.58 -5.11 3.09
CA MET A 50 -14.09 -4.03 2.22
C MET A 50 -15.13 -2.91 2.09
N LEU A 51 -16.39 -3.22 1.83
CA LEU A 51 -17.45 -2.20 1.71
C LEU A 51 -17.70 -1.48 3.03
N ARG A 52 -17.63 -2.18 4.16
CA ARG A 52 -17.76 -1.57 5.48
C ARG A 52 -16.59 -0.63 5.78
N GLU A 53 -15.36 -1.06 5.56
CA GLU A 53 -14.16 -0.22 5.77
C GLU A 53 -14.12 0.98 4.82
N LEU A 54 -14.55 0.81 3.57
CA LEU A 54 -14.68 1.90 2.62
C LEU A 54 -15.62 2.99 3.15
N HIS A 55 -16.75 2.59 3.72
CA HIS A 55 -17.68 3.54 4.34
C HIS A 55 -17.09 4.17 5.60
N GLU A 56 -16.54 3.38 6.50
CA GLU A 56 -16.00 3.87 7.76
C GLU A 56 -14.83 4.84 7.59
N GLU A 57 -13.93 4.57 6.65
CA GLU A 57 -12.70 5.34 6.47
C GLU A 57 -12.79 6.44 5.41
N VAL A 58 -13.59 6.23 4.36
CA VAL A 58 -13.67 7.12 3.19
C VAL A 58 -15.05 7.75 3.02
N GLY A 59 -16.08 7.19 3.65
CA GLY A 59 -17.45 7.69 3.61
C GLY A 59 -18.23 7.30 2.35
N LEU A 60 -17.67 6.46 1.49
CA LEU A 60 -18.33 6.02 0.27
C LEU A 60 -19.29 4.86 0.53
N MET A 61 -20.40 4.86 -0.22
CA MET A 61 -21.37 3.79 -0.24
C MET A 61 -21.09 2.82 -1.40
N PRO A 62 -21.65 1.60 -1.39
CA PRO A 62 -21.44 0.62 -2.47
C PRO A 62 -21.78 1.16 -3.87
N GLU A 63 -22.80 1.99 -4.02
CA GLU A 63 -23.19 2.60 -5.29
C GLU A 63 -22.19 3.62 -5.83
N HIS A 64 -21.26 4.10 -5.01
CA HIS A 64 -20.23 5.04 -5.42
C HIS A 64 -19.01 4.37 -6.07
N VAL A 65 -18.95 3.04 -6.06
CA VAL A 65 -17.77 2.31 -6.54
C VAL A 65 -18.15 1.12 -7.40
N GLU A 66 -17.22 0.75 -8.27
CA GLU A 66 -17.23 -0.50 -9.03
C GLU A 66 -16.04 -1.34 -8.61
N ILE A 67 -16.26 -2.61 -8.29
CA ILE A 67 -15.19 -3.56 -8.01
C ILE A 67 -14.60 -4.03 -9.33
N ILE A 68 -13.36 -3.64 -9.62
CA ILE A 68 -12.65 -4.04 -10.85
C ILE A 68 -12.00 -5.41 -10.67
N GLY A 69 -11.44 -5.69 -9.51
CA GLY A 69 -10.78 -6.94 -9.21
C GLY A 69 -10.28 -7.03 -7.78
N ARG A 70 -9.67 -8.15 -7.48
CA ARG A 70 -9.08 -8.41 -6.17
C ARG A 70 -7.88 -9.34 -6.31
N THR A 71 -7.02 -9.37 -5.29
CA THR A 71 -5.95 -10.37 -5.21
C THR A 71 -6.55 -11.76 -4.98
N ARG A 72 -5.92 -12.78 -5.56
CA ARG A 72 -6.40 -14.18 -5.46
C ARG A 72 -6.17 -14.75 -4.07
N ASP A 73 -4.96 -14.54 -3.55
CA ASP A 73 -4.49 -15.13 -2.31
C ASP A 73 -4.29 -14.08 -1.22
N TRP A 74 -4.16 -14.57 0.01
CA TRP A 74 -3.78 -13.77 1.15
C TRP A 74 -2.35 -13.25 0.97
N LEU A 75 -2.18 -11.94 1.04
CA LEU A 75 -0.88 -11.28 1.09
C LEU A 75 -0.55 -10.94 2.54
N ARG A 76 0.62 -11.33 3.00
CA ARG A 76 1.02 -11.18 4.40
C ARG A 76 2.10 -10.13 4.56
N TYR A 77 2.03 -9.40 5.67
CA TYR A 77 3.16 -8.63 6.17
C TYR A 77 3.28 -8.80 7.68
N GLU A 78 4.51 -8.79 8.16
CA GLU A 78 4.80 -8.83 9.58
C GLU A 78 4.91 -7.40 10.14
N VAL A 79 4.37 -7.20 11.34
CA VAL A 79 4.51 -5.95 12.06
C VAL A 79 5.71 -6.07 12.98
N PRO A 80 6.71 -5.17 12.92
CA PRO A 80 7.82 -5.17 13.85
C PRO A 80 7.37 -5.05 15.29
N ASP A 81 8.03 -5.74 16.21
CA ASP A 81 7.65 -5.84 17.61
C ASP A 81 7.39 -4.50 18.30
N HIS A 82 8.18 -3.48 17.98
CA HIS A 82 8.05 -2.14 18.55
C HIS A 82 6.78 -1.38 18.08
N PHE A 83 6.10 -1.85 17.03
CA PHE A 83 4.82 -1.32 16.58
C PHE A 83 3.62 -2.13 17.11
N ILE A 84 3.86 -3.28 17.75
CA ILE A 84 2.79 -4.10 18.33
C ILE A 84 2.36 -3.47 19.63
N ARG A 85 1.04 -3.27 19.79
CA ARG A 85 0.48 -2.76 21.05
C ARG A 85 0.73 -3.76 22.18
N LYS A 86 1.15 -3.26 23.34
CA LYS A 86 1.44 -4.09 24.53
C LYS A 86 0.24 -4.90 25.05
N ASP A 87 -0.96 -4.51 24.68
CA ASP A 87 -2.22 -5.18 25.01
C ASP A 87 -2.63 -6.25 23.98
N ALA A 88 -1.87 -6.40 22.89
CA ALA A 88 -2.10 -7.48 21.93
C ALA A 88 -1.77 -8.82 22.58
N ARG A 89 -2.82 -9.49 23.07
CA ARG A 89 -2.70 -10.83 23.67
C ARG A 89 -2.49 -11.86 22.57
N GLY A 90 -1.51 -12.74 22.76
CA GLY A 90 -1.22 -13.87 21.91
C GLY A 90 -0.05 -13.67 20.94
N HIS A 91 0.10 -14.58 20.00
CA HIS A 91 1.20 -14.61 19.05
C HIS A 91 0.91 -13.76 17.79
N TYR A 92 0.45 -12.51 17.99
CA TYR A 92 0.21 -11.60 16.86
C TYR A 92 1.51 -11.31 16.12
N ARG A 93 1.56 -11.63 14.82
CA ARG A 93 2.71 -11.42 13.96
C ARG A 93 2.50 -10.31 12.95
N GLY A 94 1.28 -10.14 12.46
CA GLY A 94 0.97 -9.17 11.42
C GLY A 94 -0.41 -9.36 10.83
N GLN A 95 -0.56 -8.94 9.60
CA GLN A 95 -1.80 -8.99 8.86
C GLN A 95 -1.68 -9.94 7.67
N LYS A 96 -2.77 -10.62 7.32
CA LYS A 96 -2.96 -11.24 6.02
C LYS A 96 -4.13 -10.56 5.33
N GLN A 97 -3.93 -10.13 4.09
CA GLN A 97 -4.84 -9.24 3.40
C GLN A 97 -5.30 -9.76 2.06
N ILE A 98 -6.58 -9.57 1.77
CA ILE A 98 -7.13 -9.57 0.42
C ILE A 98 -7.23 -8.10 0.00
N TRP A 99 -6.68 -7.75 -1.16
CA TRP A 99 -6.70 -6.40 -1.70
C TRP A 99 -7.74 -6.28 -2.81
N PHE A 100 -8.52 -5.21 -2.76
CA PHE A 100 -9.55 -4.87 -3.74
C PHE A 100 -9.14 -3.67 -4.57
N LEU A 101 -9.39 -3.74 -5.87
CA LEU A 101 -9.24 -2.63 -6.80
C LEU A 101 -10.63 -2.09 -7.13
N LEU A 102 -10.89 -0.85 -6.76
CA LEU A 102 -12.18 -0.18 -6.94
C LEU A 102 -12.03 1.02 -7.88
N ARG A 103 -13.06 1.28 -8.67
CA ARG A 103 -13.21 2.51 -9.45
C ARG A 103 -14.24 3.41 -8.77
N LEU A 104 -13.88 4.66 -8.52
CA LEU A 104 -14.85 5.67 -8.08
C LEU A 104 -15.81 5.98 -9.23
N LEU A 105 -17.10 5.75 -9.01
CA LEU A 105 -18.20 6.16 -9.90
C LEU A 105 -18.80 7.50 -9.46
N GLY A 106 -18.68 7.82 -8.18
CA GLY A 106 -19.10 9.07 -7.59
C GLY A 106 -18.11 10.22 -7.86
N ARG A 107 -18.29 11.28 -7.09
CA ARG A 107 -17.45 12.48 -7.14
C ARG A 107 -16.50 12.52 -5.94
N ASP A 108 -15.44 13.30 -6.03
CA ASP A 108 -14.57 13.57 -4.89
C ASP A 108 -15.34 14.12 -3.68
N SER A 109 -16.39 14.90 -3.94
CA SER A 109 -17.28 15.45 -2.90
C SER A 109 -18.14 14.41 -2.17
N ASP A 110 -18.25 13.20 -2.68
CA ASP A 110 -18.94 12.09 -2.01
C ASP A 110 -18.09 11.49 -0.88
N MET A 111 -16.80 11.77 -0.86
CA MET A 111 -15.91 11.32 0.20
C MET A 111 -16.16 12.09 1.49
N ASN A 112 -16.21 11.35 2.60
CA ASN A 112 -16.40 11.90 3.93
C ASN A 112 -15.54 11.13 4.93
N LEU A 113 -14.42 11.70 5.31
CA LEU A 113 -13.49 11.07 6.27
C LEU A 113 -14.06 11.02 7.71
N ARG A 114 -15.18 11.70 7.93
CA ARG A 114 -15.86 11.76 9.24
C ARG A 114 -17.26 11.13 9.18
N ALA A 115 -17.44 10.13 8.32
CA ALA A 115 -18.72 9.42 8.19
C ALA A 115 -19.10 8.64 9.45
N THR A 116 -18.13 8.30 10.30
CA THR A 116 -18.31 7.59 11.55
C THR A 116 -17.67 8.34 12.73
N GLU A 117 -17.96 7.91 13.95
CA GLU A 117 -17.44 8.52 15.19
C GLU A 117 -15.94 8.25 15.40
N HIS A 118 -15.36 7.30 14.67
CA HIS A 118 -13.95 6.90 14.80
C HIS A 118 -13.21 7.06 13.47
N PRO A 119 -12.92 8.30 13.03
CA PRO A 119 -12.24 8.55 11.78
C PRO A 119 -10.80 8.00 11.80
N GLU A 120 -10.39 7.38 10.71
CA GLU A 120 -9.00 6.87 10.53
C GLU A 120 -8.09 7.91 9.91
N PHE A 121 -8.62 8.74 8.99
CA PHE A 121 -7.87 9.74 8.25
C PHE A 121 -8.34 11.16 8.57
N ASP A 122 -7.40 12.11 8.55
CA ASP A 122 -7.71 13.54 8.66
C ASP A 122 -7.43 14.33 7.37
N ALA A 123 -6.80 13.70 6.39
CA ALA A 123 -6.58 14.24 5.05
C ALA A 123 -6.47 13.12 4.03
N TRP A 124 -6.67 13.47 2.76
CA TRP A 124 -6.48 12.54 1.65
C TRP A 124 -6.06 13.28 0.39
N ARG A 125 -5.50 12.53 -0.58
CA ARG A 125 -5.17 13.03 -1.91
C ARG A 125 -5.17 11.90 -2.93
N TRP A 126 -5.20 12.25 -4.22
CA TRP A 126 -4.89 11.35 -5.30
C TRP A 126 -3.38 11.30 -5.52
N ASN A 127 -2.85 10.09 -5.71
CA ASN A 127 -1.47 9.85 -6.10
C ASN A 127 -1.41 9.03 -7.38
N GLU A 128 -0.33 9.18 -8.14
CA GLU A 128 -0.02 8.24 -9.20
C GLU A 128 0.07 6.81 -8.64
N TYR A 129 -0.35 5.84 -9.44
CA TYR A 129 -0.57 4.45 -9.00
C TYR A 129 0.60 3.83 -8.22
N TRP A 130 1.84 4.10 -8.63
CA TRP A 130 3.03 3.50 -8.00
C TRP A 130 3.69 4.35 -6.91
N VAL A 131 3.32 5.60 -6.76
CA VAL A 131 3.89 6.51 -5.76
C VAL A 131 3.80 5.99 -4.33
N PRO A 132 2.71 5.30 -3.92
CA PRO A 132 2.65 4.71 -2.58
C PRO A 132 3.82 3.80 -2.20
N LEU A 133 4.45 3.12 -3.17
CA LEU A 133 5.62 2.27 -2.91
C LEU A 133 6.84 3.06 -2.41
N ASP A 134 6.96 4.33 -2.80
CA ASP A 134 8.11 5.16 -2.44
C ASP A 134 7.95 5.84 -1.07
N VAL A 135 6.71 5.94 -0.58
CA VAL A 135 6.38 6.77 0.59
C VAL A 135 5.72 6.02 1.75
N VAL A 136 5.35 4.76 1.56
CA VAL A 136 4.77 3.95 2.64
C VAL A 136 5.84 3.55 3.65
N ILE A 137 5.42 3.32 4.90
CA ILE A 137 6.28 2.77 5.94
C ILE A 137 6.90 1.44 5.47
N GLU A 138 8.18 1.23 5.74
CA GLU A 138 8.98 0.17 5.12
C GLU A 138 8.41 -1.23 5.30
N PHE A 139 7.92 -1.57 6.49
CA PHE A 139 7.39 -2.93 6.73
C PHE A 139 6.11 -3.26 5.94
N LYS A 140 5.42 -2.26 5.37
CA LYS A 140 4.28 -2.45 4.47
C LYS A 140 4.65 -2.45 2.99
N ARG A 141 5.85 -2.02 2.64
CA ARG A 141 6.26 -1.86 1.24
C ARG A 141 6.12 -3.16 0.44
N GLY A 142 6.57 -4.28 0.99
CA GLY A 142 6.50 -5.59 0.32
C GLY A 142 5.08 -6.01 -0.03
N VAL A 143 4.14 -5.87 0.89
CA VAL A 143 2.74 -6.22 0.63
C VAL A 143 2.08 -5.25 -0.36
N TYR A 144 2.42 -3.97 -0.31
CA TYR A 144 1.95 -2.98 -1.28
C TYR A 144 2.46 -3.29 -2.68
N GLU A 145 3.73 -3.66 -2.81
CA GLU A 145 4.31 -4.05 -4.10
C GLU A 145 3.61 -5.26 -4.69
N MET A 146 3.39 -6.31 -3.91
CA MET A 146 2.65 -7.49 -4.33
C MET A 146 1.22 -7.16 -4.75
N ALA A 147 0.51 -6.36 -3.95
CA ALA A 147 -0.87 -5.99 -4.23
C ALA A 147 -0.99 -5.13 -5.49
N LEU A 148 -0.21 -4.06 -5.61
CA LEU A 148 -0.25 -3.17 -6.76
C LEU A 148 0.19 -3.86 -8.05
N THR A 149 1.18 -4.75 -7.97
CA THR A 149 1.62 -5.55 -9.13
C THR A 149 0.52 -6.49 -9.61
N GLU A 150 -0.12 -7.21 -8.71
CA GLU A 150 -1.21 -8.12 -9.08
C GLU A 150 -2.42 -7.37 -9.62
N LEU A 151 -2.81 -6.27 -8.99
CA LEU A 151 -3.97 -5.47 -9.38
C LEU A 151 -3.75 -4.68 -10.69
N ALA A 152 -2.51 -4.33 -11.02
CA ALA A 152 -2.17 -3.62 -12.27
C ALA A 152 -2.59 -4.38 -13.54
N ARG A 153 -2.72 -5.70 -13.47
CA ARG A 153 -3.19 -6.51 -14.62
C ARG A 153 -4.61 -6.15 -15.07
N TYR A 154 -5.42 -5.56 -14.20
CA TYR A 154 -6.75 -5.05 -14.55
C TYR A 154 -6.71 -3.65 -15.21
N LEU A 155 -5.53 -3.03 -15.31
CA LEU A 155 -5.32 -1.65 -15.76
C LEU A 155 -4.28 -1.62 -16.90
N PRO A 156 -4.67 -1.78 -18.18
CA PRO A 156 -3.73 -1.90 -19.32
C PRO A 156 -2.72 -0.75 -19.45
N ARG A 157 -3.06 0.45 -18.96
CA ARG A 157 -2.21 1.66 -19.05
C ARG A 157 -1.26 1.83 -17.87
N VAL A 158 -1.38 1.01 -16.82
CA VAL A 158 -0.60 1.14 -15.58
C VAL A 158 0.55 0.11 -15.51
N SER A 159 0.61 -0.81 -16.48
CA SER A 159 1.58 -1.92 -16.52
C SER A 159 3.06 -1.50 -16.68
N HIS A 160 3.37 -0.19 -16.73
CA HIS A 160 4.75 0.31 -16.81
C HIS A 160 5.45 0.43 -15.46
N HIS A 161 5.22 -0.52 -14.56
CA HIS A 161 5.91 -0.71 -13.29
C HIS A 161 7.44 -0.65 -13.41
N ASN A 162 7.99 -1.10 -14.52
CA ASN A 162 9.43 -1.16 -14.77
C ASN A 162 10.18 0.18 -14.75
N ARG A 163 9.51 1.33 -14.78
CA ARG A 163 10.20 2.63 -14.71
C ARG A 163 10.78 2.94 -13.34
N TYR A 164 10.07 2.61 -12.26
CA TYR A 164 10.54 2.88 -10.90
C TYR A 164 11.60 1.87 -10.45
N LEU A 165 11.45 0.60 -10.79
CA LEU A 165 12.47 -0.41 -10.51
C LEU A 165 13.76 -0.19 -11.32
N ARG A 166 13.65 0.26 -12.59
CA ARG A 166 14.83 0.55 -13.43
C ARG A 166 15.59 1.79 -12.99
N SER A 167 14.95 2.80 -12.43
CA SER A 167 15.66 3.98 -11.89
C SER A 167 16.41 3.65 -10.59
N GLY A 168 15.84 2.81 -9.72
CA GLY A 168 16.54 2.31 -8.53
C GLY A 168 17.77 1.47 -8.86
N MET A 169 17.70 0.61 -9.88
CA MET A 169 18.83 -0.20 -10.34
C MET A 169 19.93 0.61 -11.04
N ARG A 170 19.60 1.74 -11.66
CA ARG A 170 20.62 2.62 -12.28
C ARG A 170 21.42 3.39 -11.23
N HIS A 171 20.82 3.77 -10.12
CA HIS A 171 21.56 4.43 -9.03
C HIS A 171 22.51 3.44 -8.33
N ALA A 172 22.09 2.20 -8.12
CA ALA A 172 22.95 1.16 -7.53
C ALA A 172 24.16 0.75 -8.39
N ARG A 173 24.07 0.89 -9.75
CA ARG A 173 25.22 0.59 -10.65
C ARG A 173 26.21 1.73 -10.78
N HIS A 174 25.85 2.96 -10.42
CA HIS A 174 26.79 4.10 -10.48
C HIS A 174 27.62 4.28 -9.21
N GLU A 175 27.26 3.63 -8.12
CA GLU A 175 28.03 3.68 -6.87
C GLU A 175 29.16 2.62 -6.80
N ASP A 176 29.15 1.61 -7.68
CA ASP A 176 30.18 0.56 -7.71
C ASP A 176 31.32 0.81 -8.72
N GLU A 177 31.31 1.88 -9.50
CA GLU A 177 32.45 2.28 -10.33
C GLU A 177 33.24 3.42 -9.67
N ALA A 178 34.05 3.09 -8.67
CA ALA A 178 35.10 3.97 -8.20
C ALA A 178 36.24 4.00 -9.27
N PRO A 179 36.77 5.17 -9.60
CA PRO A 179 37.83 5.27 -10.61
C PRO A 179 39.12 4.62 -10.09
N SER A 180 39.62 3.66 -10.83
CA SER A 180 40.95 3.08 -10.63
C SER A 180 42.00 4.17 -10.80
N GLU A 181 42.78 4.43 -9.75
CA GLU A 181 43.93 5.29 -9.78
C GLU A 181 44.95 4.74 -10.80
N GLN A 182 45.24 5.52 -11.80
CA GLN A 182 46.36 5.27 -12.71
C GLN A 182 47.66 5.65 -12.00
N GLU A 183 48.46 4.65 -11.64
CA GLU A 183 49.85 4.84 -11.29
C GLU A 183 50.65 5.40 -12.47
N THR A 184 51.20 6.58 -12.30
CA THR A 184 52.18 7.17 -13.21
C THR A 184 53.57 6.56 -12.93
N PRO A 185 54.30 6.02 -13.93
CA PRO A 185 55.66 5.55 -13.70
C PRO A 185 56.63 6.73 -13.57
N ARG A 186 57.38 6.76 -12.47
CA ARG A 186 58.50 7.67 -12.28
C ARG A 186 59.61 7.31 -13.25
N GLY A 187 59.87 8.24 -14.18
CA GLY A 187 61.03 8.19 -15.02
C GLY A 187 62.32 8.40 -14.21
N ALA A 188 63.27 7.52 -14.41
CA ALA A 188 64.62 7.70 -13.96
C ALA A 188 65.32 8.73 -14.82
N ALA A 189 65.92 9.73 -14.19
CA ALA A 189 66.89 10.60 -14.82
C ALA A 189 68.27 10.25 -14.33
N GLY A 190 69.15 10.02 -15.30
CA GLY A 190 70.60 9.89 -15.08
C GLY A 190 71.26 11.27 -14.86
#